data_b495ff48268dcfb1691b8d00b39c1c40
#
_entry.id   b495ff48268dcfb1691b8d00b39c1c40
#
_cell.length_a   1.000
_cell.length_b   1.000
_cell.length_c   1.000
_cell.angle_alpha   90.00
_cell.angle_beta   90.00
_cell.angle_gamma   90.00
#
_symmetry.space_group_name_H-M   'P 1'
#
loop_
_entity.id
_entity.type
_entity.pdbx_description
1 polymer ?
#
loop_
_entity_poly.entity_id
_entity_poly.type
_entity_poly.pdbx_seq_one_letter_code
_entity_poly.pdbx_strand_id
1 'polypeptide(L)'
;MVKYLCMGVLAFSTLICKGELAPETIVKHANQIDILVAGELRNKRLKMPAAANDSVLCRRLYLDIVGRPPTSDEIRQFLETKDRPALIKKLVNSEGYVHHMYSFWADLLRVKRNLNDNVGQLYGDAYIEWLKDQIRANTPYNKLTKSLLGANGNIWENPATGYLLRDLGMPLDNLSNTTQIFLGIDMACAQCHDHPFDEWTQMDFYKSAAFFAQVATKNSQDGVKEHIKGLREEAKEMQTNGKRGIENKLNNYLRTIYEYGVDSKPNGRVRLPDDYAYRDAEPKSIVYASTPYGE
;
A
#
# COMPACT_ATOMS: atom_id res chain seq x y z
N MET A 1 31.45 27.11 22.64
CA MET A 1 31.68 25.67 22.71
C MET A 1 30.39 24.87 22.43
N VAL A 2 29.59 25.32 21.48
CA VAL A 2 28.26 24.72 21.15
C VAL A 2 28.09 24.43 19.62
N LYS A 3 29.12 24.67 18.78
CA LYS A 3 29.04 24.50 17.31
C LYS A 3 29.41 23.11 16.76
N TYR A 4 29.86 22.20 17.60
CA TYR A 4 30.30 20.85 17.11
C TYR A 4 29.36 19.70 17.48
N LEU A 5 28.26 19.95 18.21
CA LEU A 5 27.33 18.89 18.63
C LEU A 5 26.24 18.60 17.59
N CYS A 6 25.94 19.54 16.68
CA CYS A 6 24.90 19.33 15.65
C CYS A 6 25.37 18.61 14.38
N MET A 7 26.69 18.48 14.16
CA MET A 7 27.20 17.75 12.98
C MET A 7 27.28 16.23 13.17
N GLY A 8 27.30 15.74 14.40
CA GLY A 8 27.38 14.30 14.70
C GLY A 8 26.05 13.57 14.56
N VAL A 9 24.92 14.24 14.73
CA VAL A 9 23.58 13.61 14.70
C VAL A 9 23.05 13.48 13.25
N LEU A 10 23.44 14.37 12.34
CA LEU A 10 23.06 14.32 10.93
C LEU A 10 23.81 13.25 10.11
N ALA A 11 25.00 12.82 10.57
CA ALA A 11 25.75 11.76 9.91
C ALA A 11 25.21 10.34 10.23
N PHE A 12 24.49 10.18 11.34
CA PHE A 12 23.94 8.87 11.73
C PHE A 12 22.60 8.55 11.04
N SER A 13 21.84 9.56 10.62
CA SER A 13 20.54 9.37 9.97
C SER A 13 20.64 9.03 8.47
N THR A 14 21.81 9.20 7.83
CA THR A 14 22.02 8.84 6.43
C THR A 14 22.56 7.43 6.21
N LEU A 15 22.93 6.72 7.27
CA LEU A 15 23.48 5.35 7.17
C LEU A 15 22.42 4.23 7.19
N ILE A 16 21.15 4.54 7.44
CA ILE A 16 20.09 3.51 7.59
C ILE A 16 19.39 3.15 6.28
N CYS A 17 19.67 3.84 5.15
CA CYS A 17 18.94 3.64 3.89
C CYS A 17 19.78 3.21 2.67
N LYS A 18 20.95 2.61 2.87
CA LYS A 18 21.70 1.92 1.79
C LYS A 18 22.04 0.51 2.25
N GLY A 19 21.07 -0.35 2.30
CA GLY A 19 21.27 -1.69 2.81
C GLY A 19 21.10 -2.76 1.76
N GLU A 20 21.96 -2.86 0.77
CA GLU A 20 22.34 -4.19 0.32
C GLU A 20 23.26 -4.74 1.43
N LEU A 21 22.76 -5.68 2.22
CA LEU A 21 23.58 -6.41 3.18
C LEU A 21 24.68 -7.13 2.37
N ALA A 22 25.94 -6.89 2.71
CA ALA A 22 27.04 -7.62 2.10
C ALA A 22 26.79 -9.12 2.21
N PRO A 23 27.09 -9.93 1.19
CA PRO A 23 26.85 -11.38 1.20
C PRO A 23 27.40 -12.08 2.47
N GLU A 24 28.54 -11.62 2.96
CA GLU A 24 29.15 -12.10 4.21
C GLU A 24 28.27 -11.86 5.45
N THR A 25 27.61 -10.71 5.49
CA THR A 25 26.68 -10.35 6.58
C THR A 25 25.44 -11.25 6.54
N ILE A 26 24.92 -11.56 5.36
CA ILE A 26 23.79 -12.49 5.17
C ILE A 26 24.18 -13.89 5.68
N VAL A 27 25.33 -14.40 5.28
CA VAL A 27 25.82 -15.72 5.73
C VAL A 27 26.04 -15.75 7.23
N LYS A 28 26.60 -14.69 7.82
CA LYS A 28 26.79 -14.58 9.27
C LYS A 28 25.46 -14.66 10.01
N HIS A 29 24.44 -13.92 9.57
CA HIS A 29 23.14 -13.96 10.21
C HIS A 29 22.40 -15.29 9.99
N ALA A 30 22.51 -15.89 8.83
CA ALA A 30 21.96 -17.22 8.57
C ALA A 30 22.57 -18.27 9.51
N ASN A 31 23.88 -18.25 9.70
CA ASN A 31 24.56 -19.15 10.65
C ASN A 31 24.11 -18.90 12.11
N GLN A 32 23.85 -17.65 12.50
CA GLN A 32 23.28 -17.36 13.82
C GLN A 32 21.89 -17.96 14.02
N ILE A 33 21.03 -17.87 13.00
CA ILE A 33 19.69 -18.49 13.01
C ILE A 33 19.84 -20.01 13.16
N ASP A 34 20.74 -20.65 12.41
CA ASP A 34 20.98 -22.09 12.49
C ASP A 34 21.46 -22.53 13.88
N ILE A 35 22.33 -21.73 14.52
CA ILE A 35 22.79 -21.98 15.89
C ILE A 35 21.63 -21.93 16.89
N LEU A 36 20.75 -20.91 16.76
CA LEU A 36 19.59 -20.76 17.64
C LEU A 36 18.60 -21.92 17.46
N VAL A 37 18.29 -22.29 16.23
CA VAL A 37 17.40 -23.41 15.90
C VAL A 37 18.00 -24.74 16.45
N ALA A 38 19.29 -24.97 16.23
CA ALA A 38 19.97 -26.16 16.73
C ALA A 38 20.00 -26.22 18.28
N GLY A 39 20.12 -25.05 18.92
CA GLY A 39 20.04 -24.91 20.39
C GLY A 39 18.67 -25.32 20.91
N GLU A 40 17.60 -24.78 20.28
CA GLU A 40 16.23 -25.08 20.67
C GLU A 40 15.86 -26.57 20.47
N LEU A 41 16.29 -27.15 19.35
CA LEU A 41 16.10 -28.59 19.10
C LEU A 41 16.79 -29.43 20.15
N ARG A 42 18.02 -29.07 20.57
CA ARG A 42 18.74 -29.77 21.65
C ARG A 42 18.01 -29.66 22.98
N ASN A 43 17.51 -28.47 23.33
CA ASN A 43 16.73 -28.25 24.56
C ASN A 43 15.51 -29.16 24.62
N LYS A 44 14.85 -29.33 23.46
CA LYS A 44 13.68 -30.22 23.30
C LYS A 44 14.05 -31.70 23.08
N ARG A 45 15.34 -32.07 23.15
CA ARG A 45 15.85 -33.41 22.85
C ARG A 45 15.46 -33.96 21.47
N LEU A 46 15.29 -33.05 20.49
CA LEU A 46 15.02 -33.39 19.11
C LEU A 46 16.32 -33.42 18.28
N LYS A 47 16.37 -34.33 17.31
CA LYS A 47 17.49 -34.38 16.36
C LYS A 47 17.28 -33.37 15.24
N MET A 48 18.35 -32.73 14.80
CA MET A 48 18.34 -31.92 13.59
C MET A 48 17.94 -32.82 12.42
N PRO A 49 16.93 -32.46 11.61
CA PRO A 49 16.56 -33.22 10.42
C PRO A 49 17.70 -33.21 9.40
N ALA A 50 17.76 -34.25 8.56
CA ALA A 50 18.69 -34.29 7.46
C ALA A 50 18.42 -33.15 6.47
N ALA A 51 19.47 -32.64 5.82
CA ALA A 51 19.31 -31.62 4.79
C ALA A 51 18.41 -32.14 3.65
N ALA A 52 17.54 -31.26 3.15
CA ALA A 52 16.70 -31.57 2.02
C ALA A 52 17.55 -31.89 0.77
N ASN A 53 17.14 -32.90 -0.01
CA ASN A 53 17.76 -33.18 -1.29
C ASN A 53 17.54 -32.04 -2.31
N ASP A 54 18.33 -32.02 -3.37
CA ASP A 54 18.30 -30.93 -4.35
C ASP A 54 16.94 -30.79 -5.07
N SER A 55 16.21 -31.88 -5.31
CA SER A 55 14.87 -31.82 -5.90
C SER A 55 13.87 -31.15 -4.96
N VAL A 56 13.89 -31.49 -3.68
CA VAL A 56 13.05 -30.84 -2.66
C VAL A 56 13.42 -29.38 -2.50
N LEU A 57 14.71 -29.06 -2.49
CA LEU A 57 15.17 -27.66 -2.45
C LEU A 57 14.69 -26.86 -3.66
N CYS A 58 14.86 -27.40 -4.86
CA CYS A 58 14.38 -26.77 -6.09
C CYS A 58 12.87 -26.47 -6.00
N ARG A 59 12.08 -27.46 -5.58
CA ARG A 59 10.62 -27.28 -5.39
C ARG A 59 10.31 -26.16 -4.40
N ARG A 60 11.00 -26.10 -3.26
CA ARG A 60 10.80 -25.05 -2.24
C ARG A 60 11.12 -23.67 -2.81
N LEU A 61 12.27 -23.50 -3.48
CA LEU A 61 12.66 -22.23 -4.09
C LEU A 61 11.61 -21.73 -5.09
N TYR A 62 11.07 -22.61 -5.93
CA TYR A 62 10.01 -22.23 -6.86
C TYR A 62 8.71 -21.83 -6.14
N LEU A 63 8.31 -22.57 -5.13
CA LEU A 63 7.11 -22.25 -4.36
C LEU A 63 7.24 -20.92 -3.61
N ASP A 64 8.38 -20.70 -2.96
CA ASP A 64 8.60 -19.52 -2.12
C ASP A 64 8.81 -18.24 -2.98
N ILE A 65 9.49 -18.37 -4.13
CA ILE A 65 9.85 -17.20 -4.95
C ILE A 65 8.81 -16.93 -6.04
N VAL A 66 8.29 -17.97 -6.69
CA VAL A 66 7.45 -17.85 -7.90
C VAL A 66 5.99 -18.27 -7.65
N GLY A 67 5.70 -18.87 -6.50
CA GLY A 67 4.35 -19.29 -6.11
C GLY A 67 3.81 -20.52 -6.84
N ARG A 68 4.66 -21.25 -7.58
CA ARG A 68 4.28 -22.48 -8.28
C ARG A 68 5.36 -23.56 -8.15
N PRO A 69 5.02 -24.84 -8.31
CA PRO A 69 6.03 -25.88 -8.44
C PRO A 69 6.84 -25.71 -9.74
N PRO A 70 8.11 -26.17 -9.76
CA PRO A 70 8.89 -26.25 -10.99
C PRO A 70 8.33 -27.29 -11.96
N THR A 71 8.53 -27.09 -13.25
CA THR A 71 8.29 -28.10 -14.27
C THR A 71 9.35 -29.20 -14.20
N SER A 72 9.12 -30.33 -14.87
CA SER A 72 10.10 -31.43 -14.95
C SER A 72 11.42 -31.00 -15.59
N ASP A 73 11.34 -30.09 -16.57
CA ASP A 73 12.54 -29.56 -17.25
C ASP A 73 13.32 -28.60 -16.34
N GLU A 74 12.64 -27.75 -15.60
CA GLU A 74 13.26 -26.85 -14.62
C GLU A 74 14.00 -27.63 -13.52
N ILE A 75 13.41 -28.74 -13.03
CA ILE A 75 14.07 -29.62 -12.06
C ILE A 75 15.31 -30.27 -12.70
N ARG A 76 15.21 -30.82 -13.91
CA ARG A 76 16.35 -31.45 -14.61
C ARG A 76 17.51 -30.47 -14.79
N GLN A 77 17.24 -29.28 -15.32
CA GLN A 77 18.24 -28.22 -15.49
C GLN A 77 18.95 -27.86 -14.16
N PHE A 78 18.18 -27.75 -13.08
CA PHE A 78 18.78 -27.46 -11.78
C PHE A 78 19.65 -28.61 -11.26
N LEU A 79 19.20 -29.85 -11.42
CA LEU A 79 19.95 -31.03 -10.95
C LEU A 79 21.27 -31.26 -11.68
N GLU A 80 21.40 -30.78 -12.94
CA GLU A 80 22.65 -30.83 -13.72
C GLU A 80 23.72 -29.90 -13.13
N THR A 81 23.33 -28.68 -12.73
CA THR A 81 24.27 -27.66 -12.25
C THR A 81 24.38 -27.59 -10.73
N LYS A 82 23.27 -27.83 -10.03
CA LYS A 82 23.07 -27.64 -8.57
C LYS A 82 23.47 -26.26 -8.07
N ASP A 83 23.51 -25.27 -8.98
CA ASP A 83 23.85 -23.89 -8.67
C ASP A 83 22.65 -23.16 -8.05
N ARG A 84 22.55 -23.17 -6.72
CA ARG A 84 21.50 -22.53 -5.95
C ARG A 84 21.49 -21.00 -6.12
N PRO A 85 22.64 -20.30 -6.01
CA PRO A 85 22.66 -18.85 -6.23
C PRO A 85 22.17 -18.45 -7.61
N ALA A 86 22.58 -19.15 -8.66
CA ALA A 86 22.12 -18.88 -10.03
C ALA A 86 20.61 -19.11 -10.16
N LEU A 87 20.07 -20.20 -9.58
CA LEU A 87 18.64 -20.46 -9.58
C LEU A 87 17.88 -19.34 -8.87
N ILE A 88 18.25 -18.96 -7.65
CA ILE A 88 17.62 -17.88 -6.89
C ILE A 88 17.64 -16.59 -7.72
N LYS A 89 18.79 -16.20 -8.26
CA LYS A 89 18.93 -15.01 -9.09
C LYS A 89 18.00 -15.05 -10.31
N LYS A 90 17.88 -16.19 -10.98
CA LYS A 90 16.95 -16.39 -12.10
C LYS A 90 15.51 -16.20 -11.67
N LEU A 91 15.09 -16.80 -10.55
CA LEU A 91 13.71 -16.77 -10.07
C LEU A 91 13.28 -15.37 -9.60
N VAL A 92 14.12 -14.66 -8.82
CA VAL A 92 13.82 -13.30 -8.31
C VAL A 92 13.70 -12.27 -9.43
N ASN A 93 14.39 -12.49 -10.55
CA ASN A 93 14.33 -11.61 -11.73
C ASN A 93 13.29 -12.06 -12.77
N SER A 94 12.38 -12.98 -12.41
CA SER A 94 11.36 -13.50 -13.33
C SER A 94 10.02 -12.80 -13.15
N GLU A 95 9.23 -12.77 -14.22
CA GLU A 95 7.82 -12.32 -14.13
C GLU A 95 7.00 -13.18 -13.15
N GLY A 96 7.38 -14.45 -12.97
CA GLY A 96 6.75 -15.30 -11.96
C GLY A 96 6.89 -14.76 -10.53
N TYR A 97 8.06 -14.20 -10.19
CA TYR A 97 8.27 -13.50 -8.92
C TYR A 97 7.36 -12.27 -8.82
N VAL A 98 7.30 -11.47 -9.88
CA VAL A 98 6.45 -10.27 -9.90
C VAL A 98 4.99 -10.64 -9.66
N HIS A 99 4.48 -11.66 -10.32
CA HIS A 99 3.10 -12.13 -10.15
C HIS A 99 2.83 -12.68 -8.74
N HIS A 100 3.79 -13.44 -8.19
CA HIS A 100 3.66 -14.01 -6.84
C HIS A 100 3.66 -12.92 -5.77
N MET A 101 4.63 -12.01 -5.84
CA MET A 101 4.72 -10.87 -4.92
C MET A 101 3.56 -9.89 -5.11
N TYR A 102 3.07 -9.72 -6.33
CA TYR A 102 1.87 -8.93 -6.58
C TYR A 102 0.66 -9.51 -5.83
N SER A 103 0.46 -10.82 -5.81
CA SER A 103 -0.65 -11.44 -5.07
C SER A 103 -0.58 -11.10 -3.57
N PHE A 104 0.61 -11.20 -2.98
CA PHE A 104 0.84 -10.81 -1.59
C PHE A 104 0.52 -9.32 -1.33
N TRP A 105 1.07 -8.44 -2.18
CA TRP A 105 0.84 -7.00 -2.04
C TRP A 105 -0.60 -6.60 -2.35
N ALA A 106 -1.24 -7.27 -3.29
CA ALA A 106 -2.63 -7.01 -3.65
C ALA A 106 -3.58 -7.33 -2.49
N ASP A 107 -3.36 -8.44 -1.80
CA ASP A 107 -4.12 -8.79 -0.59
C ASP A 107 -3.86 -7.78 0.53
N LEU A 108 -2.61 -7.48 0.83
CA LEU A 108 -2.22 -6.55 1.88
C LEU A 108 -2.79 -5.14 1.63
N LEU A 109 -2.62 -4.61 0.43
CA LEU A 109 -3.12 -3.29 0.02
C LEU A 109 -4.61 -3.32 -0.36
N ARG A 110 -5.27 -4.49 -0.29
CA ARG A 110 -6.67 -4.69 -0.62
C ARG A 110 -7.02 -4.16 -2.02
N VAL A 111 -6.16 -4.44 -3.00
CA VAL A 111 -6.30 -3.96 -4.39
C VAL A 111 -7.60 -4.47 -4.99
N LYS A 112 -8.39 -3.57 -5.54
CA LYS A 112 -9.61 -3.89 -6.28
C LYS A 112 -9.43 -3.52 -7.74
N ARG A 113 -9.89 -4.41 -8.64
CA ARG A 113 -9.97 -4.10 -10.07
C ARG A 113 -11.07 -3.09 -10.34
N ASN A 114 -12.22 -3.24 -9.66
CA ASN A 114 -13.31 -2.28 -9.71
C ASN A 114 -13.23 -1.37 -8.47
N LEU A 115 -12.81 -0.14 -8.66
CA LEU A 115 -12.73 0.85 -7.59
C LEU A 115 -14.11 1.45 -7.29
N ASN A 116 -15.05 1.39 -8.25
CA ASN A 116 -16.44 1.82 -8.09
C ASN A 116 -17.34 0.89 -8.91
N ASP A 117 -18.30 0.23 -8.29
CA ASP A 117 -19.20 -0.73 -8.90
C ASP A 117 -20.13 -0.09 -9.97
N ASN A 118 -20.27 1.24 -9.96
CA ASN A 118 -21.15 1.99 -10.87
C ASN A 118 -20.45 2.49 -12.14
N VAL A 119 -19.14 2.40 -12.26
CA VAL A 119 -18.37 2.97 -13.37
C VAL A 119 -17.27 1.99 -13.79
N GLY A 120 -17.58 1.10 -14.68
CA GLY A 120 -16.73 0.19 -15.49
C GLY A 120 -15.31 -0.16 -15.02
N GLN A 121 -14.90 -1.34 -15.44
CA GLN A 121 -13.68 -2.09 -15.05
C GLN A 121 -12.32 -1.45 -15.42
N LEU A 122 -12.29 -0.28 -16.06
CA LEU A 122 -11.10 0.19 -16.80
C LEU A 122 -9.95 0.73 -15.94
N TYR A 123 -10.19 1.16 -14.71
CA TYR A 123 -9.23 2.01 -14.01
C TYR A 123 -8.41 1.31 -12.91
N GLY A 124 -8.89 0.22 -12.37
CA GLY A 124 -8.11 -0.60 -11.44
C GLY A 124 -6.86 -1.21 -12.08
N ASP A 125 -6.90 -1.46 -13.38
CA ASP A 125 -5.78 -2.07 -14.12
C ASP A 125 -4.53 -1.15 -14.12
N ALA A 126 -4.68 0.17 -14.19
CA ALA A 126 -3.55 1.09 -14.11
C ALA A 126 -2.81 0.98 -12.77
N TYR A 127 -3.54 0.90 -11.66
CA TYR A 127 -2.96 0.71 -10.32
C TYR A 127 -2.32 -0.68 -10.19
N ILE A 128 -2.95 -1.71 -10.73
CA ILE A 128 -2.43 -3.09 -10.72
C ILE A 128 -1.08 -3.16 -11.46
N GLU A 129 -1.00 -2.63 -12.68
CA GLU A 129 0.24 -2.66 -13.45
C GLU A 129 1.33 -1.79 -12.82
N TRP A 130 0.98 -0.61 -12.31
CA TRP A 130 1.91 0.22 -11.57
C TRP A 130 2.51 -0.51 -10.35
N LEU A 131 1.69 -1.24 -9.58
CA LEU A 131 2.18 -2.01 -8.43
C LEU A 131 3.15 -3.11 -8.85
N LYS A 132 2.87 -3.81 -9.96
CA LYS A 132 3.80 -4.78 -10.54
C LYS A 132 5.11 -4.13 -10.98
N ASP A 133 5.05 -2.91 -11.54
CA ASP A 133 6.25 -2.15 -11.91
C ASP A 133 7.08 -1.75 -10.70
N GLN A 134 6.44 -1.38 -9.57
CA GLN A 134 7.16 -1.14 -8.32
C GLN A 134 7.88 -2.39 -7.81
N ILE A 135 7.26 -3.57 -7.96
CA ILE A 135 7.86 -4.86 -7.61
C ILE A 135 9.04 -5.18 -8.54
N ARG A 136 8.88 -5.02 -9.86
CA ARG A 136 9.98 -5.20 -10.85
C ARG A 136 11.17 -4.30 -10.55
N ALA A 137 10.90 -3.05 -10.20
CA ALA A 137 11.91 -2.06 -9.85
C ALA A 137 12.52 -2.27 -8.46
N ASN A 138 12.03 -3.25 -7.70
CA ASN A 138 12.41 -3.45 -6.28
C ASN A 138 12.37 -2.13 -5.49
N THR A 139 11.29 -1.36 -5.67
CA THR A 139 11.16 -0.04 -5.05
C THR A 139 11.22 -0.16 -3.52
N PRO A 140 12.08 0.61 -2.85
CA PRO A 140 12.19 0.58 -1.40
C PRO A 140 10.85 0.84 -0.72
N TYR A 141 10.55 0.09 0.34
CA TYR A 141 9.26 0.12 1.05
C TYR A 141 8.82 1.53 1.46
N ASN A 142 9.74 2.33 2.00
CA ASN A 142 9.45 3.71 2.39
C ASN A 142 9.10 4.62 1.20
N LYS A 143 9.66 4.36 0.01
CA LYS A 143 9.31 5.09 -1.21
C LYS A 143 7.94 4.66 -1.73
N LEU A 144 7.68 3.34 -1.72
CA LEU A 144 6.37 2.79 -2.09
C LEU A 144 5.27 3.38 -1.20
N THR A 145 5.45 3.35 0.12
CA THR A 145 4.48 3.91 1.09
C THR A 145 4.23 5.40 0.86
N LYS A 146 5.29 6.20 0.66
CA LYS A 146 5.15 7.62 0.34
C LYS A 146 4.40 7.87 -0.96
N SER A 147 4.64 7.07 -1.98
CA SER A 147 3.93 7.17 -3.26
C SER A 147 2.45 6.87 -3.13
N LEU A 148 2.08 5.90 -2.29
CA LEU A 148 0.69 5.54 -2.04
C LEU A 148 -0.06 6.58 -1.21
N LEU A 149 0.51 7.00 -0.08
CA LEU A 149 -0.14 7.93 0.86
C LEU A 149 -0.15 9.38 0.36
N GLY A 150 0.87 9.78 -0.40
CA GLY A 150 0.97 11.12 -0.98
C GLY A 150 0.43 11.22 -2.42
N ALA A 151 -0.29 10.21 -2.89
CA ALA A 151 -0.78 10.19 -4.26
C ALA A 151 -1.86 11.25 -4.50
N ASN A 152 -1.74 11.99 -5.60
CA ASN A 152 -2.74 12.95 -6.07
C ASN A 152 -2.84 12.90 -7.60
N GLY A 153 -3.85 13.54 -8.16
CA GLY A 153 -4.13 13.54 -9.59
C GLY A 153 -5.02 12.39 -10.03
N ASN A 154 -5.11 12.18 -11.33
CA ASN A 154 -5.94 11.14 -11.93
C ASN A 154 -5.20 9.79 -11.93
N ILE A 155 -5.94 8.69 -11.82
CA ILE A 155 -5.36 7.34 -11.76
C ILE A 155 -4.57 6.95 -13.03
N TRP A 156 -4.90 7.51 -14.19
CA TRP A 156 -4.15 7.27 -15.45
C TRP A 156 -2.87 8.09 -15.55
N GLU A 157 -2.70 9.17 -14.76
CA GLU A 157 -1.48 9.98 -14.67
C GLU A 157 -0.63 9.54 -13.49
N ASN A 158 -1.28 9.25 -12.36
CA ASN A 158 -0.66 8.77 -11.13
C ASN A 158 -1.43 7.54 -10.59
N PRO A 159 -1.11 6.34 -11.07
CA PRO A 159 -1.83 5.14 -10.69
C PRO A 159 -1.78 4.81 -9.19
N ALA A 160 -0.81 5.35 -8.42
CA ALA A 160 -0.73 5.18 -6.97
C ALA A 160 -1.97 5.73 -6.23
N THR A 161 -2.73 6.65 -6.85
CA THR A 161 -4.01 7.16 -6.33
C THR A 161 -5.04 6.06 -6.12
N GLY A 162 -4.90 4.92 -6.79
CA GLY A 162 -5.75 3.74 -6.61
C GLY A 162 -5.81 3.26 -5.16
N TYR A 163 -4.76 3.49 -4.36
CA TYR A 163 -4.76 3.18 -2.93
C TYR A 163 -5.79 4.02 -2.15
N LEU A 164 -5.82 5.33 -2.37
CA LEU A 164 -6.74 6.24 -1.68
C LEU A 164 -8.17 6.16 -2.26
N LEU A 165 -8.29 5.92 -3.55
CA LEU A 165 -9.58 5.74 -4.22
C LEU A 165 -10.32 4.49 -3.76
N ARG A 166 -9.60 3.47 -3.27
CA ARG A 166 -10.20 2.22 -2.80
C ARG A 166 -11.24 2.43 -1.70
N ASP A 167 -10.99 3.33 -0.77
CA ASP A 167 -11.88 3.61 0.35
C ASP A 167 -12.86 4.77 0.08
N LEU A 168 -12.91 5.27 -1.17
CA LEU A 168 -13.91 6.23 -1.68
C LEU A 168 -14.14 7.45 -0.76
N GLY A 169 -13.10 7.96 -0.12
CA GLY A 169 -13.17 9.11 0.77
C GLY A 169 -13.77 8.81 2.16
N MET A 170 -13.67 7.55 2.61
CA MET A 170 -13.99 7.14 3.99
C MET A 170 -12.74 7.29 4.88
N PRO A 171 -12.57 8.41 5.59
CA PRO A 171 -11.31 8.71 6.30
C PRO A 171 -11.01 7.75 7.45
N LEU A 172 -12.03 7.22 8.12
CA LEU A 172 -11.88 6.31 9.26
C LEU A 172 -11.35 4.95 8.78
N ASP A 173 -11.90 4.43 7.67
CA ASP A 173 -11.44 3.18 7.06
C ASP A 173 -10.02 3.33 6.49
N ASN A 174 -9.73 4.46 5.83
CA ASN A 174 -8.40 4.76 5.33
C ASN A 174 -7.35 4.76 6.45
N LEU A 175 -7.66 5.38 7.61
CA LEU A 175 -6.77 5.34 8.76
C LEU A 175 -6.54 3.92 9.25
N SER A 176 -7.62 3.19 9.59
CA SER A 176 -7.52 1.83 10.13
C SER A 176 -6.69 0.91 9.24
N ASN A 177 -6.95 0.94 7.93
CA ASN A 177 -6.19 0.15 6.98
C ASN A 177 -4.72 0.61 6.87
N THR A 178 -4.47 1.92 6.87
CA THR A 178 -3.11 2.47 6.75
C THR A 178 -2.25 2.12 7.96
N THR A 179 -2.78 2.26 9.16
CA THR A 179 -2.04 1.93 10.40
C THR A 179 -1.75 0.44 10.49
N GLN A 180 -2.73 -0.40 10.14
CA GLN A 180 -2.54 -1.83 10.13
C GLN A 180 -1.51 -2.29 9.08
N ILE A 181 -1.58 -1.77 7.86
CA ILE A 181 -0.71 -2.18 6.75
C ILE A 181 0.73 -1.67 6.94
N PHE A 182 0.90 -0.39 7.28
CA PHE A 182 2.21 0.25 7.24
C PHE A 182 2.89 0.39 8.59
N LEU A 183 2.12 0.40 9.68
CA LEU A 183 2.65 0.55 11.03
C LEU A 183 2.49 -0.73 11.89
N GLY A 184 1.69 -1.70 11.43
CA GLY A 184 1.39 -2.92 12.20
C GLY A 184 0.54 -2.65 13.44
N ILE A 185 -0.18 -1.52 13.46
CA ILE A 185 -1.02 -1.09 14.57
C ILE A 185 -2.48 -1.26 14.17
N ASP A 186 -3.24 -2.05 14.91
CA ASP A 186 -4.69 -2.16 14.72
C ASP A 186 -5.41 -1.10 15.55
N MET A 187 -5.65 0.05 14.95
CA MET A 187 -6.39 1.15 15.59
C MET A 187 -7.91 1.03 15.42
N ALA A 188 -8.43 0.01 14.76
CA ALA A 188 -9.87 -0.07 14.47
C ALA A 188 -10.75 -0.05 15.72
N CYS A 189 -10.30 -0.66 16.83
CA CYS A 189 -11.02 -0.62 18.10
C CYS A 189 -11.19 0.81 18.65
N ALA A 190 -10.17 1.67 18.40
CA ALA A 190 -10.18 3.05 18.87
C ALA A 190 -11.18 3.96 18.12
N GLN A 191 -11.85 3.45 17.08
CA GLN A 191 -12.95 4.16 16.43
C GLN A 191 -14.17 4.34 17.37
N CYS A 192 -14.45 3.37 18.24
CA CYS A 192 -15.65 3.36 19.08
C CYS A 192 -15.38 3.63 20.56
N HIS A 193 -14.19 3.28 21.06
CA HIS A 193 -13.77 3.46 22.47
C HIS A 193 -12.25 3.44 22.54
N ASP A 194 -11.66 3.85 23.65
CA ASP A 194 -10.20 3.70 23.84
C ASP A 194 -9.76 2.25 23.64
N HIS A 195 -8.59 2.07 23.02
CA HIS A 195 -8.13 0.75 22.64
C HIS A 195 -7.96 -0.15 23.90
N PRO A 196 -8.56 -1.37 23.92
CA PRO A 196 -8.63 -2.17 25.16
C PRO A 196 -7.29 -2.80 25.57
N PHE A 197 -6.30 -2.85 24.69
CA PHE A 197 -5.01 -3.54 24.92
C PHE A 197 -3.80 -2.69 24.57
N ASP A 198 -3.99 -1.43 24.15
CA ASP A 198 -2.94 -0.52 23.73
C ASP A 198 -3.25 0.89 24.21
N GLU A 199 -2.31 1.83 24.08
CA GLU A 199 -2.43 3.22 24.59
C GLU A 199 -3.27 4.17 23.71
N TRP A 200 -3.76 3.70 22.56
CA TRP A 200 -4.51 4.52 21.60
C TRP A 200 -5.89 4.93 22.14
N THR A 201 -6.12 6.22 22.29
CA THR A 201 -7.44 6.75 22.66
C THR A 201 -8.35 6.89 21.45
N GLN A 202 -9.66 6.98 21.70
CA GLN A 202 -10.61 7.31 20.63
C GLN A 202 -10.27 8.68 20.00
N MET A 203 -9.84 9.64 20.79
CA MET A 203 -9.41 10.95 20.30
C MET A 203 -8.20 10.86 19.37
N ASP A 204 -7.20 10.02 19.66
CA ASP A 204 -6.03 9.81 18.81
C ASP A 204 -6.42 9.23 17.46
N PHE A 205 -7.39 8.30 17.47
CA PHE A 205 -7.95 7.75 16.24
C PHE A 205 -8.57 8.85 15.37
N TYR A 206 -9.45 9.69 15.94
CA TYR A 206 -10.10 10.74 15.16
C TYR A 206 -9.15 11.86 14.72
N LYS A 207 -8.16 12.23 15.52
CA LYS A 207 -7.09 13.17 15.13
C LYS A 207 -6.30 12.63 13.95
N SER A 208 -5.92 11.35 13.99
CA SER A 208 -5.19 10.70 12.91
C SER A 208 -6.06 10.55 11.64
N ALA A 209 -7.34 10.21 11.78
CA ALA A 209 -8.28 10.10 10.67
C ALA A 209 -8.53 11.45 9.97
N ALA A 210 -8.37 12.56 10.67
CA ALA A 210 -8.56 13.88 10.10
C ALA A 210 -7.55 14.22 8.99
N PHE A 211 -6.38 13.57 8.91
CA PHE A 211 -5.49 13.65 7.75
C PHE A 211 -6.13 13.11 6.49
N PHE A 212 -6.82 11.97 6.58
CA PHE A 212 -7.52 11.37 5.44
C PHE A 212 -8.81 12.11 5.06
N ALA A 213 -9.40 12.86 5.98
CA ALA A 213 -10.53 13.73 5.67
C ALA A 213 -10.16 14.90 4.73
N GLN A 214 -8.86 15.23 4.67
CA GLN A 214 -8.33 16.23 3.73
C GLN A 214 -8.08 15.68 2.32
N VAL A 215 -8.39 14.42 2.08
CA VAL A 215 -8.31 13.77 0.78
C VAL A 215 -9.69 13.78 0.12
N ALA A 216 -9.79 14.42 -1.03
CA ALA A 216 -10.97 14.33 -1.89
C ALA A 216 -10.77 13.21 -2.91
N THR A 217 -11.75 12.33 -3.05
CA THR A 217 -11.74 11.25 -4.07
C THR A 217 -12.49 11.67 -5.35
N LYS A 218 -12.65 12.95 -5.54
CA LYS A 218 -13.21 13.54 -6.75
C LYS A 218 -12.24 14.60 -7.24
N ASN A 219 -11.94 14.56 -8.53
CA ASN A 219 -11.08 15.56 -9.13
C ASN A 219 -11.77 16.93 -9.08
N SER A 220 -11.24 17.84 -8.28
CA SER A 220 -11.80 19.18 -8.05
C SER A 220 -11.04 20.28 -8.79
N GLN A 221 -10.07 19.93 -9.64
CA GLN A 221 -9.28 20.91 -10.38
C GLN A 221 -10.21 21.87 -11.17
N ASP A 222 -10.08 23.15 -10.90
CA ASP A 222 -11.02 24.17 -11.44
C ASP A 222 -11.04 24.19 -12.97
N GLY A 223 -9.90 23.95 -13.62
CA GLY A 223 -9.83 23.85 -15.07
C GLY A 223 -10.63 22.66 -15.65
N VAL A 224 -10.69 21.54 -14.94
CA VAL A 224 -11.49 20.37 -15.32
C VAL A 224 -12.99 20.70 -15.19
N LYS A 225 -13.39 21.41 -14.15
CA LYS A 225 -14.79 21.84 -13.95
C LYS A 225 -15.27 22.77 -15.05
N GLU A 226 -14.46 23.76 -15.45
CA GLU A 226 -14.81 24.67 -16.54
C GLU A 226 -14.93 23.95 -17.87
N HIS A 227 -13.97 23.07 -18.19
CA HIS A 227 -14.00 22.27 -19.41
C HIS A 227 -15.25 21.38 -19.47
N ILE A 228 -15.59 20.73 -18.35
CA ILE A 228 -16.79 19.90 -18.22
C ILE A 228 -18.06 20.73 -18.36
N LYS A 229 -18.09 21.94 -17.81
CA LYS A 229 -19.22 22.85 -17.98
C LYS A 229 -19.44 23.20 -19.45
N GLY A 230 -18.38 23.55 -20.19
CA GLY A 230 -18.43 23.78 -21.62
C GLY A 230 -18.97 22.58 -22.40
N LEU A 231 -18.44 21.38 -22.15
CA LEU A 231 -18.91 20.14 -22.79
C LEU A 231 -20.39 19.83 -22.50
N ARG A 232 -20.88 20.16 -21.30
CA ARG A 232 -22.31 19.98 -20.95
C ARG A 232 -23.21 20.97 -21.66
N GLU A 233 -22.78 22.21 -21.87
CA GLU A 233 -23.51 23.21 -22.63
C GLU A 233 -23.61 22.82 -24.11
N GLU A 234 -22.50 22.37 -24.72
CA GLU A 234 -22.48 21.82 -26.08
C GLU A 234 -23.41 20.60 -26.23
N ALA A 235 -23.40 19.68 -25.25
CA ALA A 235 -24.27 18.49 -25.27
C ALA A 235 -25.77 18.86 -25.20
N LYS A 236 -26.12 19.90 -24.42
CA LYS A 236 -27.50 20.43 -24.39
C LYS A 236 -27.93 20.99 -25.71
N GLU A 237 -27.10 21.77 -26.37
CA GLU A 237 -27.38 22.30 -27.71
C GLU A 237 -27.56 21.17 -28.73
N MET A 238 -26.70 20.14 -28.69
CA MET A 238 -26.85 18.96 -29.55
C MET A 238 -28.13 18.19 -29.30
N GLN A 239 -28.60 18.13 -28.06
CA GLN A 239 -29.83 17.44 -27.67
C GLN A 239 -31.06 18.21 -28.16
N THR A 240 -31.04 19.55 -28.10
CA THR A 240 -32.08 20.42 -28.63
C THR A 240 -32.20 20.25 -30.16
N ASN A 241 -31.09 19.94 -30.84
CA ASN A 241 -31.03 19.69 -32.29
C ASN A 241 -31.37 18.24 -32.69
N GLY A 242 -32.06 17.47 -31.84
CA GLY A 242 -32.63 16.15 -32.19
C GLY A 242 -31.75 14.94 -31.89
N LYS A 243 -30.55 15.11 -31.31
CA LYS A 243 -29.64 13.99 -30.90
C LYS A 243 -29.93 13.55 -29.45
N ARG A 244 -30.99 12.76 -29.27
CA ARG A 244 -31.38 12.22 -27.94
C ARG A 244 -30.28 11.34 -27.32
N GLY A 245 -30.08 11.47 -26.00
CA GLY A 245 -29.22 10.61 -25.21
C GLY A 245 -27.73 10.98 -25.20
N ILE A 246 -27.29 12.04 -25.88
CA ILE A 246 -25.89 12.49 -25.85
C ILE A 246 -25.52 13.02 -24.48
N GLU A 247 -26.40 13.77 -23.82
CA GLU A 247 -26.14 14.31 -22.47
C GLU A 247 -25.90 13.19 -21.46
N ASN A 248 -26.69 12.13 -21.50
CA ASN A 248 -26.51 10.99 -20.60
C ASN A 248 -25.20 10.23 -20.87
N LYS A 249 -24.84 10.05 -22.14
CA LYS A 249 -23.56 9.43 -22.49
C LYS A 249 -22.38 10.30 -22.05
N LEU A 250 -22.44 11.59 -22.32
CA LEU A 250 -21.41 12.55 -21.90
C LEU A 250 -21.28 12.59 -20.37
N ASN A 251 -22.40 12.66 -19.64
CA ASN A 251 -22.38 12.65 -18.18
C ASN A 251 -21.74 11.38 -17.62
N ASN A 252 -21.98 10.21 -18.24
CA ASN A 252 -21.34 8.97 -17.83
C ASN A 252 -19.82 8.99 -18.07
N TYR A 253 -19.35 9.51 -19.21
CA TYR A 253 -17.91 9.67 -19.47
C TYR A 253 -17.27 10.70 -18.53
N LEU A 254 -17.91 11.83 -18.31
CA LEU A 254 -17.42 12.88 -17.44
C LEU A 254 -17.40 12.43 -15.97
N ARG A 255 -18.39 11.65 -15.55
CA ARG A 255 -18.43 11.03 -14.24
C ARG A 255 -17.19 10.16 -13.99
N THR A 256 -16.78 9.38 -14.97
CA THR A 256 -15.57 8.58 -14.93
C THR A 256 -14.33 9.44 -14.66
N ILE A 257 -14.17 10.54 -15.40
CA ILE A 257 -13.03 11.47 -15.22
C ILE A 257 -13.04 12.09 -13.81
N TYR A 258 -14.21 12.39 -13.26
CA TYR A 258 -14.37 13.00 -11.95
C TYR A 258 -14.11 12.06 -10.79
N GLU A 259 -14.58 10.81 -10.90
CA GLU A 259 -14.58 9.85 -9.78
C GLU A 259 -13.24 9.10 -9.60
N TYR A 260 -12.32 9.20 -10.58
CA TYR A 260 -11.03 8.51 -10.56
C TYR A 260 -9.83 9.43 -10.34
N GLY A 261 -10.02 10.45 -9.53
CA GLY A 261 -8.96 11.35 -9.12
C GLY A 261 -8.90 11.55 -7.61
N VAL A 262 -7.73 11.85 -7.12
CA VAL A 262 -7.46 12.25 -5.74
C VAL A 262 -6.98 13.70 -5.75
N ASP A 263 -7.57 14.52 -4.90
CA ASP A 263 -7.19 15.93 -4.77
C ASP A 263 -7.17 16.33 -3.29
N SER A 264 -6.54 17.45 -3.01
CA SER A 264 -6.51 18.04 -1.67
C SER A 264 -7.87 18.70 -1.34
N LYS A 265 -8.34 18.46 -0.13
CA LYS A 265 -9.52 19.08 0.46
C LYS A 265 -9.13 19.76 1.78
N PRO A 266 -8.51 20.96 1.74
CA PRO A 266 -7.92 21.61 2.92
C PRO A 266 -8.92 21.82 4.07
N ASN A 267 -10.22 21.92 3.78
CA ASN A 267 -11.29 22.06 4.75
C ASN A 267 -11.94 20.72 5.15
N GLY A 268 -11.35 19.59 4.74
CA GLY A 268 -11.82 18.28 5.15
C GLY A 268 -11.68 18.10 6.66
N ARG A 269 -12.74 17.59 7.31
CA ARG A 269 -12.82 17.48 8.76
C ARG A 269 -13.50 16.18 9.15
N VAL A 270 -13.12 15.66 10.30
CA VAL A 270 -13.81 14.55 10.97
C VAL A 270 -14.57 15.09 12.16
N ARG A 271 -15.69 14.48 12.49
CA ARG A 271 -16.43 14.77 13.71
C ARG A 271 -16.39 13.56 14.63
N LEU A 272 -16.35 13.81 15.92
CA LEU A 272 -16.56 12.78 16.93
C LEU A 272 -17.94 12.16 16.77
N PRO A 273 -18.14 10.90 17.15
CA PRO A 273 -19.43 10.23 17.10
C PRO A 273 -20.45 10.85 18.08
N ASP A 274 -21.69 10.52 17.89
CA ASP A 274 -22.81 11.02 18.71
C ASP A 274 -22.75 10.53 20.15
N ASP A 275 -22.15 9.37 20.35
CA ASP A 275 -22.01 8.63 21.62
C ASP A 275 -20.59 8.77 22.22
N TYR A 276 -19.83 9.81 21.81
CA TYR A 276 -18.52 10.08 22.40
C TYR A 276 -18.66 10.30 23.92
N ALA A 277 -18.01 9.43 24.70
CA ALA A 277 -18.25 9.33 26.15
C ALA A 277 -17.14 9.95 27.02
N TYR A 278 -16.05 10.44 26.41
CA TYR A 278 -14.88 10.96 27.14
C TYR A 278 -15.04 12.46 27.43
N ARG A 279 -14.32 12.94 28.47
CA ARG A 279 -14.47 14.32 28.99
C ARG A 279 -13.58 15.35 28.29
N ASP A 280 -12.74 14.93 27.36
CA ASP A 280 -11.78 15.76 26.65
C ASP A 280 -12.39 16.50 25.44
N ALA A 281 -13.59 16.14 25.03
CA ALA A 281 -14.36 16.86 23.99
C ALA A 281 -15.86 16.57 24.07
N GLU A 282 -16.66 17.43 23.45
CA GLU A 282 -18.09 17.23 23.28
C GLU A 282 -18.41 16.31 22.09
N PRO A 283 -19.46 15.46 22.16
CA PRO A 283 -19.94 14.70 21.02
C PRO A 283 -20.18 15.60 19.79
N LYS A 284 -19.92 15.05 18.58
CA LYS A 284 -20.06 15.77 17.30
C LYS A 284 -19.08 16.94 17.08
N SER A 285 -18.20 17.23 18.03
CA SER A 285 -17.20 18.29 17.84
C SER A 285 -16.28 17.96 16.67
N ILE A 286 -15.76 19.01 16.03
CA ILE A 286 -14.82 18.87 14.91
C ILE A 286 -13.44 18.55 15.46
N VAL A 287 -12.79 17.54 14.87
CA VAL A 287 -11.43 17.14 15.19
C VAL A 287 -10.49 17.58 14.06
N TYR A 288 -9.37 18.16 14.43
CA TYR A 288 -8.32 18.58 13.51
C TYR A 288 -7.21 17.53 13.46
N ALA A 289 -6.53 17.46 12.32
CA ALA A 289 -5.45 16.52 12.11
C ALA A 289 -4.28 16.80 13.08
N SER A 290 -3.87 15.77 13.79
CA SER A 290 -2.69 15.77 14.65
C SER A 290 -2.16 14.34 14.75
N THR A 291 -0.83 14.21 14.88
CA THR A 291 -0.25 12.89 15.08
C THR A 291 -0.26 12.55 16.58
N PRO A 292 -0.41 11.28 16.95
CA PRO A 292 -0.34 10.86 18.35
C PRO A 292 1.08 10.98 18.95
N TYR A 293 2.09 11.19 18.10
CA TYR A 293 3.49 11.32 18.52
C TYR A 293 3.94 12.78 18.78
N GLY A 294 3.01 13.74 18.73
CA GLY A 294 3.28 15.16 18.82
C GLY A 294 3.51 15.81 17.45
N GLU A 295 3.74 17.14 17.44
CA GLU A 295 4.03 17.93 16.23
C GLU A 295 5.39 17.57 15.62
#